data_ddfb4addee5e3a3e9d546d3d03dca132
#
_entry.id   ddfb4addee5e3a3e9d546d3d03dca132
#
_cell.length_a   1.000
_cell.length_b   1.000
_cell.length_c   1.000
_cell.angle_alpha   90.00
_cell.angle_beta   90.00
_cell.angle_gamma   90.00
#
_symmetry.space_group_name_H-M   'P 1'
#
loop_
_entity.id
_entity.type
_entity.pdbx_description
1 polymer ?
#
loop_
_entity_poly.entity_id
_entity_poly.type
_entity_poly.pdbx_seq_one_letter_code
_entity_poly.pdbx_strand_id
1 'polypeptide(L)'
;MSFDEPRIKEDLVRCMKTLHLRGLITGIGGNASVRLERADEVLITPSALYKGELKPEDMVKIDLEGNVKEGLFKPSMEWPFHTSIYKKRLDVNAVIHTHSPMTTGLALAGKKIEPVTLESAVMLSDVPILEFRYPGTKELGEIVADGIMGHR
;
A
#
# COMPACT_ATOMS: atom_id res chain seq x y z
N MET A 1 -18.93 10.60 6.60
CA MET A 1 -18.83 10.44 5.13
C MET A 1 -19.32 9.05 4.79
N SER A 2 -20.31 8.91 3.91
CA SER A 2 -20.71 7.59 3.41
C SER A 2 -19.55 7.02 2.61
N PHE A 3 -19.05 5.84 3.00
CA PHE A 3 -18.05 5.11 2.23
C PHE A 3 -18.73 4.58 0.96
N ASP A 4 -18.54 5.29 -0.15
CA ASP A 4 -18.99 4.87 -1.47
C ASP A 4 -17.96 3.89 -2.04
N GLU A 5 -18.21 2.59 -1.85
CA GLU A 5 -17.28 1.53 -2.29
C GLU A 5 -16.99 1.59 -3.80
N PRO A 6 -17.96 1.81 -4.71
CA PRO A 6 -17.66 2.01 -6.13
C PRO A 6 -16.67 3.13 -6.37
N ARG A 7 -16.82 4.26 -5.70
CA ARG A 7 -15.89 5.39 -5.80
C ARG A 7 -14.49 5.04 -5.28
N ILE A 8 -14.40 4.29 -4.17
CA ILE A 8 -13.10 3.83 -3.64
C ILE A 8 -12.39 2.92 -4.65
N LYS A 9 -13.11 2.01 -5.32
CA LYS A 9 -12.57 1.16 -6.39
C LYS A 9 -12.02 2.00 -7.55
N GLU A 10 -12.74 3.03 -7.99
CA GLU A 10 -12.28 3.98 -9.02
C GLU A 10 -11.03 4.76 -8.58
N ASP A 11 -11.00 5.23 -7.33
CA ASP A 11 -9.87 5.97 -6.77
C ASP A 11 -8.61 5.10 -6.67
N LEU A 12 -8.74 3.83 -6.28
CA LEU A 12 -7.63 2.85 -6.29
C LEU A 12 -7.09 2.65 -7.71
N VAL A 13 -7.96 2.46 -8.70
CA VAL A 13 -7.57 2.33 -10.11
C VAL A 13 -6.82 3.57 -10.57
N ARG A 14 -7.37 4.76 -10.32
CA ARG A 14 -6.74 6.04 -10.69
C ARG A 14 -5.38 6.20 -10.03
N CYS A 15 -5.26 5.85 -8.76
CA CYS A 15 -3.99 5.86 -8.02
C CYS A 15 -2.96 4.97 -8.71
N MET A 16 -3.28 3.70 -8.95
CA MET A 16 -2.34 2.74 -9.55
C MET A 16 -1.90 3.16 -10.96
N LYS A 17 -2.84 3.61 -11.81
CA LYS A 17 -2.52 4.14 -13.14
C LYS A 17 -1.59 5.36 -13.07
N THR A 18 -1.84 6.26 -12.12
CA THR A 18 -0.99 7.44 -11.94
C THR A 18 0.41 7.04 -11.50
N LEU A 19 0.55 6.15 -10.52
CA LEU A 19 1.85 5.64 -10.07
C LEU A 19 2.61 4.95 -11.19
N HIS A 20 1.92 4.16 -12.03
CA HIS A 20 2.50 3.49 -13.18
C HIS A 20 3.01 4.50 -14.21
N LEU A 21 2.20 5.48 -14.60
CA LEU A 21 2.58 6.55 -15.52
C LEU A 21 3.77 7.38 -15.02
N ARG A 22 3.91 7.54 -13.71
CA ARG A 22 5.02 8.26 -13.08
C ARG A 22 6.27 7.41 -12.87
N GLY A 23 6.27 6.13 -13.24
CA GLY A 23 7.40 5.21 -13.06
C GLY A 23 7.69 4.89 -11.58
N LEU A 24 6.71 5.05 -10.70
CA LEU A 24 6.82 4.74 -9.27
C LEU A 24 6.49 3.29 -8.94
N ILE A 25 5.92 2.57 -9.90
CA ILE A 25 5.65 1.13 -9.84
C ILE A 25 5.97 0.49 -11.19
N THR A 26 6.18 -0.82 -11.21
CA THR A 26 6.35 -1.59 -12.46
C THR A 26 5.00 -2.00 -13.05
N GLY A 27 5.02 -2.68 -14.20
CA GLY A 27 3.78 -3.16 -14.83
C GLY A 27 2.93 -4.07 -13.93
N ILE A 28 3.56 -4.90 -13.10
CA ILE A 28 2.88 -5.83 -12.17
C ILE A 28 3.24 -5.57 -10.70
N GLY A 29 4.30 -4.81 -10.42
CA GLY A 29 4.74 -4.47 -9.07
C GLY A 29 4.00 -3.27 -8.49
N GLY A 30 4.08 -3.12 -7.17
CA GLY A 30 3.34 -2.12 -6.42
C GLY A 30 1.87 -2.51 -6.21
N ASN A 31 1.29 -2.00 -5.16
CA ASN A 31 -0.09 -2.29 -4.78
C ASN A 31 -0.64 -1.19 -3.86
N ALA A 32 -1.95 -1.15 -3.73
CA ALA A 32 -2.63 -0.22 -2.86
C ALA A 32 -3.86 -0.87 -2.24
N SER A 33 -4.23 -0.38 -1.07
CA SER A 33 -5.45 -0.81 -0.38
C SER A 33 -6.11 0.34 0.35
N VAL A 34 -7.40 0.18 0.64
CA VAL A 34 -8.21 1.11 1.43
C VAL A 34 -9.03 0.31 2.43
N ARG A 35 -9.02 0.73 3.70
CA ARG A 35 -9.90 0.22 4.74
C ARG A 35 -11.33 0.67 4.48
N LEU A 36 -12.28 -0.25 4.59
CA LEU A 36 -13.70 0.07 4.47
C LEU A 36 -14.31 0.49 5.82
N GLU A 37 -15.54 0.96 5.79
CA GLU A 37 -16.28 1.43 6.98
C GLU A 37 -16.42 0.33 8.05
N ARG A 38 -16.59 -0.92 7.63
CA ARG A 38 -16.36 -2.07 8.51
C ARG A 38 -14.86 -2.20 8.70
N ALA A 39 -14.39 -1.90 9.92
CA ALA A 39 -12.97 -1.78 10.25
C ALA A 39 -12.14 -3.06 10.00
N ASP A 40 -12.80 -4.19 9.74
CA ASP A 40 -12.23 -5.50 9.45
C ASP A 40 -12.20 -5.85 7.95
N GLU A 41 -12.69 -4.97 7.06
CA GLU A 41 -12.69 -5.17 5.61
C GLU A 41 -11.79 -4.18 4.89
N VAL A 42 -11.10 -4.67 3.87
CA VAL A 42 -10.12 -3.93 3.07
C VAL A 42 -10.35 -4.21 1.59
N LEU A 43 -10.44 -3.16 0.78
CA LEU A 43 -10.27 -3.27 -0.66
C LEU A 43 -8.78 -3.21 -1.00
N ILE A 44 -8.29 -4.17 -1.78
CA ILE A 44 -6.89 -4.26 -2.19
C ILE A 44 -6.79 -4.55 -3.69
N THR A 45 -5.73 -4.05 -4.30
CA THR A 45 -5.41 -4.35 -5.70
C THR A 45 -5.09 -5.82 -5.91
N PRO A 46 -5.43 -6.40 -7.08
CA PRO A 46 -5.16 -7.80 -7.39
C PRO A 46 -3.68 -8.09 -7.59
N SER A 47 -3.31 -9.36 -7.39
CA SER A 47 -1.99 -9.88 -7.72
C SER A 47 -1.82 -10.07 -9.22
N ALA A 48 -0.60 -9.86 -9.73
CA ALA A 48 -0.16 -10.23 -11.08
C ALA A 48 -0.91 -9.59 -12.27
N LEU A 49 -1.83 -8.64 -12.04
CA LEU A 49 -2.44 -7.88 -13.13
C LEU A 49 -1.61 -6.64 -13.48
N TYR A 50 -1.66 -6.26 -14.77
CA TYR A 50 -0.99 -5.07 -15.27
C TYR A 50 -1.60 -3.80 -14.69
N LYS A 51 -0.80 -3.03 -13.96
CA LYS A 51 -1.27 -1.88 -13.14
C LYS A 51 -1.76 -0.69 -13.97
N GLY A 52 -1.31 -0.60 -15.23
CA GLY A 52 -1.75 0.44 -16.17
C GLY A 52 -3.16 0.25 -16.71
N GLU A 53 -3.74 -0.96 -16.63
CA GLU A 53 -5.03 -1.31 -17.22
C GLU A 53 -6.07 -1.80 -16.21
N LEU A 54 -5.80 -1.66 -14.92
CA LEU A 54 -6.74 -2.04 -13.87
C LEU A 54 -8.11 -1.37 -14.06
N LYS A 55 -9.15 -2.10 -13.67
CA LYS A 55 -10.55 -1.65 -13.65
C LYS A 55 -11.12 -1.77 -12.24
N PRO A 56 -12.18 -1.04 -11.91
CA PRO A 56 -12.81 -1.10 -10.59
C PRO A 56 -13.26 -2.50 -10.16
N GLU A 57 -13.74 -3.31 -11.11
CA GLU A 57 -14.16 -4.70 -10.89
C GLU A 57 -13.01 -5.67 -10.58
N ASP A 58 -11.76 -5.27 -10.83
CA ASP A 58 -10.58 -6.09 -10.51
C ASP A 58 -10.21 -6.04 -9.02
N MET A 59 -10.74 -5.05 -8.29
CA MET A 59 -10.43 -4.89 -6.87
C MET A 59 -10.97 -6.07 -6.05
N VAL A 60 -10.19 -6.48 -5.06
CA VAL A 60 -10.50 -7.63 -4.21
C VAL A 60 -10.80 -7.14 -2.81
N LYS A 61 -11.92 -7.60 -2.23
CA LYS A 61 -12.27 -7.35 -0.83
C LYS A 61 -11.77 -8.52 0.02
N ILE A 62 -11.02 -8.21 1.06
CA ILE A 62 -10.50 -9.19 2.02
C ILE A 62 -10.83 -8.74 3.45
N ASP A 63 -10.80 -9.70 4.39
CA ASP A 63 -10.73 -9.35 5.82
C ASP A 63 -9.27 -9.12 6.25
N LEU A 64 -9.07 -8.73 7.49
CA LEU A 64 -7.73 -8.49 8.04
C LEU A 64 -6.89 -9.76 8.20
N GLU A 65 -7.47 -10.94 8.07
CA GLU A 65 -6.81 -12.24 8.05
C GLU A 65 -6.44 -12.69 6.62
N GLY A 66 -6.84 -11.90 5.58
CA GLY A 66 -6.54 -12.16 4.18
C GLY A 66 -7.56 -13.08 3.50
N ASN A 67 -8.66 -13.42 4.16
CA ASN A 67 -9.72 -14.21 3.52
C ASN A 67 -10.47 -13.34 2.51
N VAL A 68 -10.61 -13.83 1.29
CA VAL A 68 -11.35 -13.15 0.23
C VAL A 68 -12.85 -13.17 0.55
N LYS A 69 -13.46 -11.99 0.59
CA LYS A 69 -14.90 -11.80 0.76
C LYS A 69 -15.60 -11.54 -0.57
N GLU A 70 -14.94 -10.82 -1.48
CA GLU A 70 -15.47 -10.46 -2.79
C GLU A 70 -14.33 -10.23 -3.78
N GLY A 71 -14.54 -10.57 -5.05
CA GLY A 71 -13.61 -10.34 -6.15
C GLY A 71 -13.34 -11.62 -6.95
N LEU A 72 -12.88 -11.41 -8.19
CA LEU A 72 -12.60 -12.51 -9.14
C LEU A 72 -11.14 -12.97 -9.11
N PHE A 73 -10.26 -12.13 -8.58
CA PHE A 73 -8.82 -12.34 -8.60
C PHE A 73 -8.28 -12.67 -7.20
N LYS A 74 -7.03 -13.15 -7.17
CA LYS A 74 -6.30 -13.24 -5.91
C LYS A 74 -5.89 -11.83 -5.45
N PRO A 75 -5.97 -11.50 -4.16
CA PRO A 75 -5.45 -10.25 -3.64
C PRO A 75 -3.95 -10.15 -3.87
N SER A 76 -3.39 -8.94 -3.83
CA SER A 76 -1.93 -8.76 -3.83
C SER A 76 -1.27 -9.74 -2.87
N MET A 77 -0.19 -10.38 -3.27
CA MET A 77 0.58 -11.27 -2.40
C MET A 77 1.13 -10.55 -1.16
N GLU A 78 1.16 -9.25 -1.19
CA GLU A 78 1.65 -8.40 -0.09
C GLU A 78 0.54 -7.94 0.87
N TRP A 79 -0.66 -8.49 0.75
CA TRP A 79 -1.75 -8.22 1.69
C TRP A 79 -1.35 -8.34 3.17
N PRO A 80 -0.38 -9.20 3.57
CA PRO A 80 -0.03 -9.33 4.99
C PRO A 80 0.50 -8.03 5.60
N PHE A 81 1.36 -7.28 4.89
CA PHE A 81 1.84 -6.02 5.47
C PHE A 81 0.75 -4.93 5.48
N HIS A 82 -0.13 -4.88 4.48
CA HIS A 82 -1.27 -3.95 4.49
C HIS A 82 -2.17 -4.19 5.70
N THR A 83 -2.56 -5.43 5.92
CA THR A 83 -3.44 -5.77 7.05
C THR A 83 -2.74 -5.62 8.41
N SER A 84 -1.43 -5.89 8.50
CA SER A 84 -0.64 -5.63 9.71
C SER A 84 -0.61 -4.15 10.07
N ILE A 85 -0.47 -3.25 9.08
CA ILE A 85 -0.58 -1.80 9.28
C ILE A 85 -1.97 -1.45 9.82
N TYR A 86 -3.02 -1.92 9.16
CA TYR A 86 -4.39 -1.63 9.60
C TYR A 86 -4.73 -2.16 11.01
N LYS A 87 -4.14 -3.27 11.42
CA LYS A 87 -4.32 -3.82 12.78
C LYS A 87 -3.66 -2.95 13.84
N LYS A 88 -2.50 -2.35 13.55
CA LYS A 88 -1.74 -1.54 14.51
C LYS A 88 -2.07 -0.04 14.46
N ARG A 89 -2.47 0.47 13.29
CA ARG A 89 -2.74 1.88 13.02
C ARG A 89 -4.21 2.07 12.65
N LEU A 90 -5.06 2.26 13.65
CA LEU A 90 -6.50 2.46 13.45
C LEU A 90 -6.83 3.80 12.77
N ASP A 91 -5.91 4.73 12.77
CA ASP A 91 -5.98 6.04 12.10
C ASP A 91 -5.62 5.97 10.60
N VAL A 92 -4.97 4.88 10.15
CA VAL A 92 -4.61 4.68 8.74
C VAL A 92 -5.77 4.08 7.97
N ASN A 93 -6.20 4.76 6.91
CA ASN A 93 -7.32 4.34 6.06
C ASN A 93 -6.88 3.89 4.66
N ALA A 94 -5.65 4.18 4.25
CA ALA A 94 -5.10 3.73 2.97
C ALA A 94 -3.62 3.39 3.11
N VAL A 95 -3.18 2.37 2.37
CA VAL A 95 -1.78 1.96 2.26
C VAL A 95 -1.41 1.86 0.80
N ILE A 96 -0.30 2.49 0.41
CA ILE A 96 0.23 2.46 -0.95
C ILE A 96 1.66 1.94 -0.90
N HIS A 97 1.94 0.89 -1.65
CA HIS A 97 3.28 0.35 -1.84
C HIS A 97 3.82 0.73 -3.22
N THR A 98 4.98 1.33 -3.25
CA THR A 98 5.66 1.75 -4.49
C THR A 98 7.07 1.16 -4.58
N HIS A 99 7.60 1.14 -5.80
CA HIS A 99 8.99 0.77 -6.12
C HIS A 99 9.73 1.99 -6.68
N SER A 100 9.62 3.14 -6.01
CA SER A 100 10.26 4.39 -6.43
C SER A 100 11.77 4.19 -6.61
N PRO A 101 12.33 4.37 -7.83
CA PRO A 101 13.75 4.10 -8.08
C PRO A 101 14.69 4.93 -7.23
N MET A 102 14.36 6.22 -7.03
CA MET A 102 15.21 7.12 -6.22
C MET A 102 15.20 6.74 -4.75
N THR A 103 14.02 6.47 -4.19
CA THR A 103 13.88 6.03 -2.78
C THR A 103 14.58 4.70 -2.55
N THR A 104 14.40 3.75 -3.47
CA THR A 104 15.07 2.44 -3.42
C THR A 104 16.59 2.59 -3.52
N GLY A 105 17.06 3.45 -4.42
CA GLY A 105 18.51 3.71 -4.56
C GLY A 105 19.12 4.32 -3.29
N LEU A 106 18.44 5.26 -2.63
CA LEU A 106 18.89 5.81 -1.35
C LEU A 106 18.90 4.77 -0.24
N ALA A 107 17.86 3.95 -0.15
CA ALA A 107 17.78 2.88 0.84
C ALA A 107 18.90 1.84 0.65
N LEU A 108 19.18 1.42 -0.60
CA LEU A 108 20.30 0.50 -0.92
C LEU A 108 21.66 1.10 -0.58
N ALA A 109 21.81 2.42 -0.71
CA ALA A 109 23.03 3.13 -0.32
C ALA A 109 23.10 3.39 1.21
N GLY A 110 22.14 2.95 2.00
CA GLY A 110 22.07 3.21 3.44
C GLY A 110 21.87 4.68 3.79
N LYS A 111 21.32 5.48 2.85
CA LYS A 111 21.11 6.92 3.04
C LYS A 111 19.69 7.19 3.50
N LYS A 112 19.57 7.94 4.59
CA LYS A 112 18.26 8.43 5.06
C LYS A 112 17.68 9.43 4.08
N ILE A 113 16.36 9.46 3.99
CA ILE A 113 15.61 10.48 3.28
C ILE A 113 15.38 11.62 4.26
N GLU A 114 16.06 12.74 4.03
CA GLU A 114 15.90 13.95 4.84
C GLU A 114 14.90 14.90 4.17
N PRO A 115 14.06 15.58 4.96
CA PRO A 115 13.11 16.55 4.42
C PRO A 115 13.85 17.85 4.05
N VAL A 116 14.21 17.98 2.76
CA VAL A 116 14.97 19.14 2.23
C VAL A 116 14.09 20.17 1.52
N THR A 117 12.80 19.91 1.35
CA THR A 117 11.81 20.85 0.82
C THR A 117 10.79 21.21 1.87
N LEU A 118 10.10 22.36 1.70
CA LEU A 118 9.04 22.78 2.61
C LEU A 118 7.93 21.71 2.68
N GLU A 119 7.51 21.16 1.55
CA GLU A 119 6.49 20.12 1.47
C GLU A 119 6.92 18.87 2.22
N SER A 120 8.16 18.42 2.02
CA SER A 120 8.67 17.23 2.72
C SER A 120 8.79 17.48 4.22
N ALA A 121 9.21 18.67 4.65
CA ALA A 121 9.31 19.01 6.06
C ALA A 121 7.94 19.07 6.79
N VAL A 122 6.87 19.41 6.05
CA VAL A 122 5.51 19.45 6.59
C VAL A 122 4.83 18.08 6.54
N MET A 123 5.06 17.30 5.48
CA MET A 123 4.34 16.05 5.21
C MET A 123 5.06 14.80 5.73
N LEU A 124 6.39 14.84 5.84
CA LEU A 124 7.21 13.72 6.29
C LEU A 124 7.83 14.05 7.64
N SER A 125 7.54 13.24 8.66
CA SER A 125 8.24 13.38 9.95
C SER A 125 9.61 12.69 9.89
N ASP A 126 9.64 11.44 9.50
CA ASP A 126 10.82 10.59 9.30
C ASP A 126 10.44 9.47 8.32
N VAL A 127 11.42 8.97 7.58
CA VAL A 127 11.25 7.84 6.66
C VAL A 127 12.21 6.74 7.09
N PRO A 128 11.75 5.76 7.88
CA PRO A 128 12.60 4.70 8.38
C PRO A 128 13.06 3.76 7.25
N ILE A 129 14.32 3.31 7.33
CA ILE A 129 14.84 2.21 6.52
C ILE A 129 14.74 0.95 7.38
N LEU A 130 13.98 -0.02 6.91
CA LEU A 130 13.74 -1.27 7.62
C LEU A 130 14.65 -2.37 7.07
N GLU A 131 14.90 -3.39 7.89
CA GLU A 131 15.60 -4.58 7.46
C GLU A 131 14.82 -5.34 6.39
N PHE A 132 15.55 -5.93 5.45
CA PHE A 132 14.94 -6.75 4.40
C PHE A 132 14.21 -7.97 4.99
N ARG A 133 13.00 -8.19 4.49
CA ARG A 133 12.21 -9.41 4.68
C ARG A 133 11.59 -9.82 3.34
N TYR A 134 11.29 -11.11 3.20
CA TYR A 134 10.69 -11.61 1.96
C TYR A 134 9.26 -11.09 1.75
N PRO A 135 8.91 -10.67 0.52
CA PRO A 135 7.56 -10.23 0.17
C PRO A 135 6.51 -11.31 0.50
N GLY A 136 5.32 -10.87 0.94
CA GLY A 136 4.19 -11.76 1.23
C GLY A 136 4.29 -12.49 2.56
N THR A 137 5.31 -12.24 3.39
CA THR A 137 5.47 -12.89 4.68
C THR A 137 4.83 -12.08 5.82
N LYS A 138 4.48 -12.75 6.91
CA LYS A 138 4.00 -12.09 8.14
C LYS A 138 5.11 -11.26 8.78
N GLU A 139 6.34 -11.75 8.73
CA GLU A 139 7.53 -11.06 9.26
C GLU A 139 7.72 -9.69 8.58
N LEU A 140 7.52 -9.59 7.25
CA LEU A 140 7.50 -8.30 6.56
C LEU A 140 6.35 -7.43 7.09
N GLY A 141 5.17 -8.00 7.28
CA GLY A 141 4.02 -7.29 7.81
C GLY A 141 4.27 -6.69 9.18
N GLU A 142 4.89 -7.44 10.06
CA GLU A 142 5.20 -7.02 11.43
C GLU A 142 6.24 -5.89 11.44
N ILE A 143 7.38 -6.08 10.74
CA ILE A 143 8.47 -5.07 10.74
C ILE A 143 8.02 -3.76 10.09
N VAL A 144 7.20 -3.81 9.03
CA VAL A 144 6.66 -2.59 8.39
C VAL A 144 5.67 -1.90 9.33
N ALA A 145 4.73 -2.65 9.91
CA ALA A 145 3.74 -2.06 10.81
C ALA A 145 4.37 -1.46 12.08
N ASP A 146 5.44 -2.08 12.61
CA ASP A 146 6.20 -1.54 13.74
C ASP A 146 7.03 -0.32 13.34
N GLY A 147 7.66 -0.38 12.17
CA GLY A 147 8.51 0.69 11.67
C GLY A 147 7.78 2.01 11.40
N ILE A 148 6.45 1.95 11.15
CA ILE A 148 5.64 3.16 10.94
C ILE A 148 4.88 3.62 12.19
N MET A 149 5.07 2.96 13.34
CA MET A 149 4.48 3.42 14.58
C MET A 149 5.06 4.77 14.98
N GLY A 150 4.18 5.76 15.21
CA GLY A 150 4.59 7.12 15.54
C GLY A 150 4.96 8.00 14.34
N HIS A 151 5.00 7.48 13.13
CA HIS A 151 5.17 8.25 11.89
C HIS A 151 3.81 8.66 11.29
N ARG A 152 3.80 9.79 10.55
CA ARG A 152 2.62 10.30 9.84
C ARG A 152 2.55 9.76 8.43
#